data_4c7b3e92752771804ee4aaee4ef0bf12
#
_entry.id   4c7b3e92752771804ee4aaee4ef0bf12
#
_cell.length_a   1.000
_cell.length_b   1.000
_cell.length_c   1.000
_cell.angle_alpha   90.00
_cell.angle_beta   90.00
_cell.angle_gamma   90.00
#
_symmetry.space_group_name_H-M   'P 1'
#
loop_
_entity.id
_entity.type
_entity.pdbx_description
1 polymer ?
#
loop_
_entity_poly.entity_id
_entity_poly.type
_entity_poly.pdbx_seq_one_letter_code
_entity_poly.pdbx_strand_id
1 'polypeptide(L)'
;MENKLFFWLNSPELAKLRVSERVANGGHNIPQDVISRRYVAGICNLFNLFMKEVDSWVIFDNSENPRKQIASGGRNANTIIDEKVLYLKMQSYVK
;
A
#
# COMPACT_ATOMS: atom_id res chain seq x y z
N MET A 1 -22.15 -0.28 1.05
CA MET A 1 -21.13 -0.03 0.01
C MET A 1 -19.78 0.17 0.68
N GLU A 2 -18.79 -0.64 0.31
CA GLU A 2 -17.46 -0.51 0.86
C GLU A 2 -16.50 0.09 -0.15
N ASN A 3 -15.86 1.20 0.25
CA ASN A 3 -14.83 1.87 -0.53
C ASN A 3 -13.53 1.80 0.25
N LYS A 4 -12.47 1.28 -0.36
CA LYS A 4 -11.17 1.08 0.30
C LYS A 4 -10.15 2.06 -0.27
N LEU A 5 -9.49 2.80 0.63
CA LEU A 5 -8.32 3.60 0.28
C LEU A 5 -7.09 2.87 0.80
N PHE A 6 -6.12 2.63 -0.08
CA PHE A 6 -4.87 1.98 0.29
C PHE A 6 -3.72 2.95 0.10
N PHE A 7 -2.96 3.20 1.18
CA PHE A 7 -1.82 4.08 1.16
C PHE A 7 -0.55 3.25 1.18
N TRP A 8 0.20 3.31 0.09
CA TRP A 8 1.41 2.52 -0.11
C TRP A 8 2.65 3.38 0.07
N LEU A 9 3.71 2.76 0.56
CA LEU A 9 5.05 3.34 0.56
C LEU A 9 5.88 2.56 -0.44
N ASN A 10 6.71 3.25 -1.23
CA ASN A 10 7.34 2.64 -2.40
C ASN A 10 8.53 1.74 -2.09
N SER A 11 8.88 1.55 -0.80
CA SER A 11 9.91 0.59 -0.39
C SER A 11 9.72 0.17 1.06
N PRO A 12 10.15 -1.06 1.41
CA PRO A 12 10.15 -1.51 2.81
C PRO A 12 11.05 -0.65 3.70
N GLU A 13 12.15 -0.12 3.14
CA GLU A 13 13.08 0.76 3.85
C GLU A 13 12.39 2.04 4.31
N LEU A 14 11.56 2.61 3.47
CA LEU A 14 10.77 3.79 3.83
C LEU A 14 9.76 3.46 4.94
N ALA A 15 9.15 2.27 4.89
CA ALA A 15 8.25 1.83 5.95
C ALA A 15 8.98 1.73 7.29
N LYS A 16 10.21 1.21 7.29
CA LYS A 16 11.05 1.13 8.49
C LYS A 16 11.40 2.53 9.02
N LEU A 17 11.74 3.45 8.13
CA LEU A 17 12.04 4.83 8.50
C LEU A 17 10.84 5.51 9.16
N ARG A 18 9.63 5.32 8.62
CA ARG A 18 8.41 5.90 9.20
C ARG A 18 8.12 5.35 10.60
N VAL A 19 8.39 4.06 10.84
CA VAL A 19 8.29 3.48 12.17
C VAL A 19 9.32 4.10 13.11
N SER A 20 10.57 4.25 12.67
CA SER A 20 11.63 4.90 13.46
C SER A 20 11.23 6.32 13.87
N GLU A 21 10.66 7.08 12.97
CA GLU A 21 10.19 8.45 13.28
C GLU A 21 9.09 8.43 14.34
N ARG A 22 8.16 7.47 14.26
CA ARG A 22 7.12 7.33 15.28
C ARG A 22 7.67 6.95 16.64
N VAL A 23 8.67 6.08 16.68
CA VAL A 23 9.34 5.69 17.94
C VAL A 23 10.02 6.90 18.55
N ALA A 24 10.71 7.71 17.75
CA ALA A 24 11.34 8.94 18.22
C ALA A 24 10.34 9.93 18.82
N ASN A 25 9.07 9.87 18.37
CA ASN A 25 8.00 10.73 18.87
C ASN A 25 7.12 10.05 19.93
N GLY A 26 7.61 8.96 20.54
CA GLY A 26 6.92 8.30 21.65
C GLY A 26 6.08 7.06 21.27
N GLY A 27 6.19 6.58 20.03
CA GLY A 27 5.50 5.36 19.60
C GLY A 27 6.22 4.09 20.04
N HIS A 28 5.58 2.95 19.79
CA HIS A 28 6.15 1.64 20.12
C HIS A 28 7.13 1.18 19.04
N ASN A 29 8.22 0.57 19.48
CA ASN A 29 9.19 -0.03 18.57
C ASN A 29 8.64 -1.33 17.98
N ILE A 30 8.87 -1.54 16.68
CA ILE A 30 8.50 -2.76 15.97
C ILE A 30 9.78 -3.34 15.35
N PRO A 31 10.07 -4.65 15.52
CA PRO A 31 11.24 -5.26 14.89
C PRO A 31 11.22 -5.10 13.37
N GLN A 32 12.38 -4.87 12.76
CA GLN A 32 12.48 -4.59 11.34
C GLN A 32 11.98 -5.73 10.45
N ASP A 33 12.19 -6.98 10.85
CA ASP A 33 11.69 -8.14 10.12
C ASP A 33 10.16 -8.19 10.11
N VAL A 34 9.52 -7.75 11.19
CA VAL A 34 8.06 -7.66 11.27
C VAL A 34 7.55 -6.59 10.32
N ILE A 35 8.22 -5.43 10.25
CA ILE A 35 7.85 -4.35 9.33
C ILE A 35 7.91 -4.85 7.89
N SER A 36 9.00 -5.55 7.52
CA SER A 36 9.17 -6.10 6.16
C SER A 36 8.07 -7.09 5.83
N ARG A 37 7.74 -8.00 6.75
CA ARG A 37 6.67 -8.98 6.55
C ARG A 37 5.31 -8.32 6.37
N ARG A 38 4.99 -7.34 7.22
CA ARG A 38 3.71 -6.62 7.14
C ARG A 38 3.59 -5.82 5.87
N TYR A 39 4.70 -5.26 5.40
CA TYR A 39 4.75 -4.53 4.14
C TYR A 39 4.33 -5.41 2.97
N VAL A 40 4.95 -6.59 2.84
CA VAL A 40 4.63 -7.54 1.77
C VAL A 40 3.22 -8.11 1.96
N ALA A 41 2.86 -8.49 3.18
CA ALA A 41 1.55 -9.06 3.47
C ALA A 41 0.42 -8.06 3.15
N GLY A 42 0.62 -6.78 3.44
CA GLY A 42 -0.37 -5.75 3.12
C GLY A 42 -0.64 -5.65 1.62
N ILE A 43 0.42 -5.69 0.81
CA ILE A 43 0.29 -5.66 -0.65
C ILE A 43 -0.40 -6.93 -1.16
N CYS A 44 0.01 -8.10 -0.67
CA CYS A 44 -0.61 -9.38 -1.06
C CYS A 44 -2.09 -9.41 -0.70
N ASN A 45 -2.44 -8.94 0.49
CA ASN A 45 -3.83 -8.88 0.93
C ASN A 45 -4.67 -7.93 0.07
N LEU A 46 -4.09 -6.80 -0.33
CA LEU A 46 -4.76 -5.85 -1.22
C LEU A 46 -5.17 -6.55 -2.52
N PHE A 47 -4.22 -7.18 -3.21
CA PHE A 47 -4.48 -7.79 -4.52
C PHE A 47 -5.29 -9.09 -4.43
N ASN A 48 -5.07 -9.90 -3.39
CA ASN A 48 -5.69 -11.21 -3.29
C ASN A 48 -7.04 -11.22 -2.58
N LEU A 49 -7.29 -10.25 -1.71
CA LEU A 49 -8.51 -10.20 -0.91
C LEU A 49 -9.30 -8.91 -1.10
N PHE A 50 -8.71 -7.77 -0.73
CA PHE A 50 -9.48 -6.52 -0.63
C PHE A 50 -10.06 -6.03 -1.95
N MET A 51 -9.32 -6.11 -3.03
CA MET A 51 -9.82 -5.70 -4.34
C MET A 51 -11.03 -6.49 -4.80
N LYS A 52 -11.15 -7.73 -4.36
CA LYS A 52 -12.24 -8.63 -4.72
C LYS A 52 -13.47 -8.46 -3.84
N GLU A 53 -13.29 -7.96 -2.62
CA GLU A 53 -14.36 -7.87 -1.62
C GLU A 53 -15.02 -6.50 -1.56
N VAL A 54 -14.31 -5.44 -1.93
CA VAL A 54 -14.84 -4.08 -1.84
C VAL A 54 -15.53 -3.64 -3.13
N ASP A 55 -16.44 -2.67 -3.02
CA ASP A 55 -17.14 -2.13 -4.18
C ASP A 55 -16.24 -1.23 -5.02
N SER A 56 -15.35 -0.49 -4.36
CA SER A 56 -14.36 0.33 -5.05
C SER A 56 -13.09 0.47 -4.20
N TRP A 57 -11.98 0.71 -4.89
CA TRP A 57 -10.69 0.88 -4.23
C TRP A 57 -9.85 1.91 -4.98
N VAL A 58 -9.00 2.61 -4.24
CA VAL A 58 -8.02 3.54 -4.79
C VAL A 58 -6.69 3.31 -4.07
N ILE A 59 -5.60 3.25 -4.83
CA ILE A 59 -4.25 3.09 -4.30
C ILE A 59 -3.49 4.40 -4.46
N PHE A 60 -2.89 4.88 -3.37
CA PHE A 60 -2.06 6.08 -3.36
C PHE A 60 -0.63 5.72 -2.95
N ASP A 61 0.34 6.33 -3.61
CA ASP A 61 1.73 6.33 -3.15
C ASP A 61 1.89 7.50 -2.17
N ASN A 62 2.06 7.16 -0.89
CA ASN A 62 2.19 8.13 0.20
C ASN A 62 3.66 8.36 0.58
N SER A 63 4.60 8.07 -0.33
CA SER A 63 6.03 8.23 -0.09
C SER A 63 6.46 9.69 -0.06
N GLU A 64 5.74 10.54 -0.77
CA GLU A 64 6.03 11.95 -0.90
C GLU A 64 4.76 12.78 -0.68
N ASN A 65 4.93 14.07 -0.49
CA ASN A 65 3.83 15.02 -0.34
C ASN A 65 3.89 16.04 -1.50
N PRO A 66 2.82 16.20 -2.31
CA PRO A 66 1.54 15.48 -2.22
C PRO A 66 1.66 14.03 -2.69
N ARG A 67 0.79 13.18 -2.13
CA ARG A 67 0.72 11.78 -2.54
C ARG A 67 0.22 11.65 -3.97
N LYS A 68 0.62 10.56 -4.63
CA LYS A 68 0.23 10.27 -6.01
C LYS A 68 -0.80 9.16 -6.05
N GLN A 69 -1.83 9.29 -6.88
CA GLN A 69 -2.74 8.19 -7.14
C GLN A 69 -2.08 7.21 -8.11
N ILE A 70 -2.00 5.94 -7.72
CA ILE A 70 -1.38 4.88 -8.54
C ILE A 70 -2.41 4.22 -9.43
N ALA A 71 -3.54 3.81 -8.87
CA ALA A 71 -4.56 3.08 -9.59
C ALA A 71 -5.89 3.14 -8.85
N SER A 72 -6.97 2.80 -9.56
CA SER A 72 -8.30 2.69 -8.99
C SER A 72 -9.10 1.63 -9.74
N GLY A 73 -10.13 1.11 -9.10
CA GLY A 73 -11.03 0.13 -9.71
C GLY A 73 -12.18 -0.23 -8.79
N GLY A 74 -12.93 -1.26 -9.18
CA GLY A 74 -14.06 -1.76 -8.40
C GLY A 74 -14.80 -2.85 -9.11
N ARG A 75 -15.84 -3.40 -8.47
CA ARG A 75 -16.63 -4.52 -9.00
C ARG A 75 -17.25 -4.22 -10.36
N ASN A 76 -17.80 -3.03 -10.50
CA ASN A 76 -18.52 -2.60 -11.69
C ASN A 76 -17.75 -1.55 -12.48
N ALA A 77 -16.44 -1.44 -12.26
CA ALA A 77 -15.61 -0.45 -12.91
C ALA A 77 -14.33 -1.09 -13.41
N ASN A 78 -13.85 -0.63 -14.55
CA ASN A 78 -12.57 -1.07 -15.09
C ASN A 78 -11.44 -0.54 -14.23
N THR A 79 -10.36 -1.31 -14.13
CA THR A 79 -9.15 -0.85 -13.46
C THR A 79 -8.48 0.24 -14.28
N ILE A 80 -8.22 1.37 -13.64
CA ILE A 80 -7.50 2.50 -14.25
C ILE A 80 -6.14 2.56 -13.56
N ILE A 81 -5.07 2.52 -14.35
CA ILE A 81 -3.70 2.57 -13.83
C ILE A 81 -3.09 3.92 -14.19
N ASP A 82 -2.88 4.77 -13.20
CA ASP A 82 -2.33 6.11 -13.37
C ASP A 82 -0.80 6.11 -13.39
N GLU A 83 -0.18 5.24 -12.58
CA GLU A 83 1.27 5.10 -12.46
C GLU A 83 1.66 3.64 -12.71
N LYS A 84 1.87 3.31 -13.97
CA LYS A 84 2.10 1.93 -14.41
C LYS A 84 3.34 1.29 -13.78
N VAL A 85 4.45 2.02 -13.74
CA VAL A 85 5.71 1.50 -13.19
C VAL A 85 5.55 1.16 -11.70
N LEU A 86 4.91 2.04 -10.94
CA LEU A 86 4.67 1.81 -9.51
C LEU A 86 3.69 0.66 -9.28
N TYR A 87 2.66 0.57 -10.11
CA TYR A 87 1.70 -0.52 -10.03
C TYR A 87 2.36 -1.88 -10.26
N LEU A 88 3.22 -1.97 -11.29
CA LEU A 88 3.98 -3.19 -11.58
C LEU A 88 4.95 -3.53 -10.44
N LYS A 89 5.57 -2.52 -9.84
CA LYS A 89 6.43 -2.72 -8.69
C LYS A 89 5.66 -3.33 -7.51
N MET A 90 4.44 -2.84 -7.24
CA MET A 90 3.57 -3.42 -6.22
C MET A 90 3.26 -4.88 -6.52
N GLN A 91 2.88 -5.18 -7.76
CA GLN A 91 2.54 -6.53 -8.17
C GLN A 91 3.71 -7.50 -8.04
N SER A 92 4.95 -7.01 -8.11
CA SER A 92 6.14 -7.85 -7.97
C SER A 92 6.26 -8.50 -6.59
N TYR A 93 5.59 -7.94 -5.57
CA TYR A 93 5.57 -8.51 -4.22
C TYR A 93 4.50 -9.59 -4.05
N VAL A 94 3.56 -9.69 -4.98
CA VAL A 94 2.46 -10.66 -4.89
C VAL A 94 2.91 -12.00 -5.43
N LYS A 95 2.68 -13.04 -4.63
CA LYS A 95 3.03 -14.41 -4.99
C LYS A 95 1.81 -15.23 -5.33
#